data_77161b0582ab51290a60760d017eb1a8
#
_entry.id   77161b0582ab51290a60760d017eb1a8
#
_cell.length_a   1.000
_cell.length_b   1.000
_cell.length_c   1.000
_cell.angle_alpha   90.00
_cell.angle_beta   90.00
_cell.angle_gamma   90.00
#
_symmetry.space_group_name_H-M   'P 1'
#
loop_
_entity.id
_entity.type
_entity.pdbx_description
1 polymer ?
#
loop_
_entity_poly.entity_id
_entity_poly.type
_entity_poly.pdbx_seq_one_letter_code
_entity_poly.pdbx_strand_id
1 'polypeptide(L)'
;MPGQPPAPSRRSALIGACAGLVGLVGTGLGTTACSRGGGAPAPSDPPSPAPVPDPDAGVRESARRAEEALVALHAATVARHPGLDAALAPATEHHRVHLDALAGTAPRPASTATGPTTTPPPGVPDDQAAALAAVREAEADAAAERLLDCLASTDQGLAAVLASVGAAEAAHAALLAGGA
;
A
#
# COMPACT_ATOMS: atom_id res chain seq x y z
N MET A 1 7.76 42.88 35.93
CA MET A 1 7.63 42.37 34.55
C MET A 1 6.72 41.13 34.60
N PRO A 2 5.47 41.17 34.15
CA PRO A 2 4.58 39.98 34.13
C PRO A 2 4.98 39.05 33.02
N GLY A 3 5.10 37.75 33.35
CA GLY A 3 5.48 36.67 32.45
C GLY A 3 4.44 36.38 31.34
N GLN A 4 4.92 36.21 30.16
CA GLN A 4 4.17 35.88 28.96
C GLN A 4 3.70 34.41 29.03
N PRO A 5 2.41 34.09 28.75
CA PRO A 5 1.92 32.73 28.78
C PRO A 5 2.51 31.90 27.62
N PRO A 6 2.73 30.58 27.81
CA PRO A 6 3.28 29.71 26.76
C PRO A 6 2.30 29.54 25.60
N ALA A 7 2.82 29.58 24.38
CA ALA A 7 2.06 29.39 23.16
C ALA A 7 1.46 27.95 23.07
N PRO A 8 0.22 27.78 22.59
CA PRO A 8 -0.39 26.47 22.48
C PRO A 8 0.33 25.60 21.45
N SER A 9 0.62 24.36 21.85
CA SER A 9 1.28 23.38 21.01
C SER A 9 0.36 22.97 19.85
N ARG A 10 0.89 22.86 18.64
CA ARG A 10 0.18 22.53 17.39
C ARG A 10 -0.42 21.10 17.36
N ARG A 11 -0.28 20.33 18.45
CA ARG A 11 -0.78 18.95 18.55
C ARG A 11 -2.25 18.82 18.97
N SER A 12 -2.92 19.91 19.37
CA SER A 12 -4.29 19.84 19.91
C SER A 12 -5.40 20.14 18.90
N ALA A 13 -5.12 20.31 17.62
CA ALA A 13 -6.10 20.75 16.62
C ALA A 13 -6.72 19.64 15.75
N LEU A 14 -6.45 18.36 16.00
CA LEU A 14 -6.94 17.26 15.14
C LEU A 14 -7.90 16.28 15.82
N ILE A 15 -8.56 16.66 16.92
CA ILE A 15 -9.63 15.84 17.52
C ILE A 15 -10.93 16.62 17.42
N GLY A 16 -11.69 16.39 16.37
CA GLY A 16 -13.04 16.93 16.26
C GLY A 16 -13.61 16.84 14.86
N ALA A 17 -14.33 15.79 14.55
CA ALA A 17 -15.52 15.74 13.68
C ALA A 17 -15.72 14.37 13.02
N CYS A 18 -16.21 13.39 13.74
CA CYS A 18 -16.96 12.27 13.18
C CYS A 18 -18.15 11.99 14.09
N ALA A 19 -19.22 12.76 13.91
CA ALA A 19 -20.51 12.44 14.49
C ALA A 19 -21.59 12.62 13.42
N GLY A 20 -22.26 11.51 13.08
CA GLY A 20 -23.65 11.57 12.63
C GLY A 20 -23.90 11.29 11.17
N LEU A 21 -24.37 10.08 10.88
CA LEU A 21 -25.64 9.89 10.12
C LEU A 21 -26.03 8.40 10.19
N VAL A 22 -26.88 8.11 11.21
CA VAL A 22 -27.72 6.91 11.23
C VAL A 22 -28.98 7.26 10.41
N GLY A 23 -29.19 6.57 9.29
CA GLY A 23 -30.32 6.74 8.40
C GLY A 23 -31.05 5.42 8.14
N LEU A 24 -32.15 5.23 8.84
CA LEU A 24 -33.39 4.49 8.55
C LEU A 24 -33.35 3.23 7.68
N VAL A 25 -33.59 2.12 8.39
CA VAL A 25 -34.05 0.83 7.87
C VAL A 25 -35.49 0.95 7.39
N GLY A 26 -35.72 0.78 6.07
CA GLY A 26 -37.02 0.61 5.47
C GLY A 26 -37.38 -0.87 5.38
N THR A 27 -38.26 -1.35 6.27
CA THR A 27 -38.90 -2.67 6.20
C THR A 27 -39.98 -2.68 5.14
N GLY A 28 -39.72 -3.31 3.98
CA GLY A 28 -40.68 -3.62 2.95
C GLY A 28 -41.14 -5.09 3.07
N LEU A 29 -42.29 -5.32 3.68
CA LEU A 29 -43.04 -6.61 3.63
C LEU A 29 -43.67 -6.75 2.25
N GLY A 30 -43.09 -7.56 1.37
CA GLY A 30 -43.64 -7.91 0.07
C GLY A 30 -44.22 -9.32 0.09
N THR A 31 -45.52 -9.38 -0.07
CA THR A 31 -46.38 -10.56 -0.09
C THR A 31 -46.01 -11.56 -1.18
N THR A 32 -45.88 -12.85 -0.81
CA THR A 32 -45.80 -14.00 -1.69
C THR A 32 -47.13 -14.23 -2.40
N ALA A 33 -47.17 -14.00 -3.70
CA ALA A 33 -48.23 -14.52 -4.57
C ALA A 33 -47.70 -15.73 -5.34
N CYS A 34 -48.19 -16.93 -4.97
CA CYS A 34 -48.01 -18.13 -5.76
C CYS A 34 -48.92 -18.03 -6.98
N SER A 35 -48.36 -17.84 -8.16
CA SER A 35 -49.02 -18.06 -9.43
C SER A 35 -48.39 -19.27 -10.13
N ARG A 36 -49.16 -20.40 -10.14
CA ARG A 36 -48.95 -21.50 -11.08
C ARG A 36 -49.38 -21.01 -12.46
N GLY A 37 -48.47 -20.98 -13.43
CA GLY A 37 -48.82 -20.71 -14.82
C GLY A 37 -47.63 -20.87 -15.74
N GLY A 38 -47.68 -21.87 -16.64
CA GLY A 38 -47.08 -21.97 -17.95
C GLY A 38 -45.64 -21.49 -18.17
N GLY A 39 -44.75 -22.48 -18.42
CA GLY A 39 -43.36 -22.20 -18.78
C GLY A 39 -43.22 -21.44 -20.12
N ALA A 40 -43.08 -20.13 -20.03
CA ALA A 40 -42.37 -19.40 -21.04
C ALA A 40 -40.87 -19.45 -20.70
N PRO A 41 -39.96 -19.62 -21.70
CA PRO A 41 -38.53 -19.52 -21.44
C PRO A 41 -38.24 -18.15 -20.79
N ALA A 42 -37.59 -18.18 -19.63
CA ALA A 42 -37.17 -16.95 -18.97
C ALA A 42 -36.38 -16.11 -19.97
N PRO A 43 -36.63 -14.79 -20.06
CA PRO A 43 -35.79 -13.92 -20.86
C PRO A 43 -34.34 -14.10 -20.37
N SER A 44 -33.45 -14.45 -21.29
CA SER A 44 -32.00 -14.52 -21.00
C SER A 44 -31.59 -13.17 -20.47
N ASP A 45 -30.99 -13.15 -19.27
CA ASP A 45 -30.43 -11.92 -18.72
C ASP A 45 -29.46 -11.31 -19.77
N PRO A 46 -29.50 -10.01 -19.98
CA PRO A 46 -28.54 -9.36 -20.86
C PRO A 46 -27.13 -9.70 -20.41
N PRO A 47 -26.18 -9.95 -21.33
CA PRO A 47 -24.81 -10.27 -20.95
C PRO A 47 -24.27 -9.16 -20.05
N SER A 48 -23.68 -9.58 -18.92
CA SER A 48 -23.03 -8.64 -18.01
C SER A 48 -21.98 -7.82 -18.79
N PRO A 49 -21.97 -6.50 -18.65
CA PRO A 49 -20.99 -5.68 -19.36
C PRO A 49 -19.58 -6.17 -19.05
N ALA A 50 -18.71 -6.20 -20.07
CA ALA A 50 -17.32 -6.58 -19.89
C ALA A 50 -16.65 -5.66 -18.85
N PRO A 51 -15.76 -6.18 -18.00
CA PRO A 51 -15.03 -5.36 -17.04
C PRO A 51 -14.28 -4.23 -17.76
N VAL A 52 -14.46 -3.01 -17.29
CA VAL A 52 -13.67 -1.86 -17.78
C VAL A 52 -12.23 -2.05 -17.26
N PRO A 53 -11.21 -1.98 -18.12
CA PRO A 53 -9.83 -2.06 -17.67
C PRO A 53 -9.52 -0.97 -16.66
N ASP A 54 -8.81 -1.32 -15.58
CA ASP A 54 -8.28 -0.35 -14.61
C ASP A 54 -7.14 0.45 -15.26
N PRO A 55 -7.29 1.78 -15.45
CA PRO A 55 -6.27 2.60 -16.08
C PRO A 55 -4.97 2.64 -15.24
N ASP A 56 -5.05 2.45 -13.94
CA ASP A 56 -3.92 2.51 -13.02
C ASP A 56 -3.29 1.13 -12.71
N ALA A 57 -3.74 0.06 -13.37
CA ALA A 57 -3.22 -1.29 -13.14
C ALA A 57 -1.70 -1.37 -13.30
N GLY A 58 -1.14 -0.69 -14.32
CA GLY A 58 0.29 -0.65 -14.58
C GLY A 58 1.08 0.07 -13.48
N VAL A 59 0.56 1.20 -13.00
CA VAL A 59 1.16 1.98 -11.91
C VAL A 59 1.17 1.15 -10.61
N ARG A 60 0.03 0.55 -10.27
CA ARG A 60 -0.10 -0.32 -9.09
C ARG A 60 0.87 -1.51 -9.12
N GLU A 61 0.97 -2.17 -10.27
CA GLU A 61 1.85 -3.32 -10.44
C GLU A 61 3.34 -2.91 -10.40
N SER A 62 3.70 -1.73 -10.91
CA SER A 62 5.06 -1.19 -10.81
C SER A 62 5.43 -0.92 -9.34
N ALA A 63 4.55 -0.23 -8.61
CA ALA A 63 4.74 0.05 -7.19
C ALA A 63 4.88 -1.25 -6.37
N ARG A 64 4.00 -2.23 -6.61
CA ARG A 64 4.06 -3.53 -5.92
C ARG A 64 5.39 -4.25 -6.13
N ARG A 65 5.91 -4.24 -7.37
CA ARG A 65 7.21 -4.88 -7.69
C ARG A 65 8.37 -4.17 -7.01
N ALA A 66 8.33 -2.85 -6.89
CA ALA A 66 9.36 -2.10 -6.18
C ALA A 66 9.36 -2.44 -4.67
N GLU A 67 8.19 -2.52 -4.03
CA GLU A 67 8.06 -2.96 -2.65
C GLU A 67 8.60 -4.39 -2.42
N GLU A 68 8.28 -5.32 -3.32
CA GLU A 68 8.81 -6.68 -3.26
C GLU A 68 10.34 -6.71 -3.40
N ALA A 69 10.91 -5.85 -4.25
CA ALA A 69 12.36 -5.72 -4.42
C ALA A 69 13.04 -5.18 -3.17
N LEU A 70 12.45 -4.19 -2.48
CA LEU A 70 12.95 -3.66 -1.21
C LEU A 70 12.93 -4.72 -0.11
N VAL A 71 11.83 -5.47 0.04
CA VAL A 71 11.75 -6.60 0.99
C VAL A 71 12.86 -7.63 0.70
N ALA A 72 13.09 -7.96 -0.56
CA ALA A 72 14.12 -8.91 -0.95
C ALA A 72 15.54 -8.38 -0.69
N LEU A 73 15.79 -7.09 -0.94
CA LEU A 73 17.07 -6.43 -0.66
C LEU A 73 17.35 -6.41 0.85
N HIS A 74 16.38 -6.06 1.68
CA HIS A 74 16.52 -6.09 3.14
C HIS A 74 16.84 -7.49 3.63
N ALA A 75 16.09 -8.49 3.18
CA ALA A 75 16.33 -9.89 3.57
C ALA A 75 17.73 -10.37 3.17
N ALA A 76 18.19 -10.05 1.95
CA ALA A 76 19.54 -10.40 1.48
C ALA A 76 20.62 -9.67 2.31
N THR A 77 20.37 -8.40 2.65
CA THR A 77 21.30 -7.59 3.46
C THR A 77 21.43 -8.15 4.87
N VAL A 78 20.32 -8.52 5.52
CA VAL A 78 20.32 -9.15 6.85
C VAL A 78 20.98 -10.53 6.82
N ALA A 79 20.73 -11.32 5.77
CA ALA A 79 21.37 -12.63 5.62
C ALA A 79 22.89 -12.54 5.56
N ARG A 80 23.42 -11.49 4.90
CA ARG A 80 24.88 -11.24 4.82
C ARG A 80 25.43 -10.53 6.06
N HIS A 81 24.68 -9.61 6.63
CA HIS A 81 25.05 -8.76 7.75
C HIS A 81 23.99 -8.84 8.87
N PRO A 82 23.99 -9.93 9.67
CA PRO A 82 22.96 -10.13 10.69
C PRO A 82 22.86 -9.00 11.72
N GLY A 83 23.95 -8.24 11.93
CA GLY A 83 23.96 -7.07 12.80
C GLY A 83 23.05 -5.92 12.34
N LEU A 84 22.57 -5.92 11.09
CA LEU A 84 21.66 -4.92 10.56
C LEU A 84 20.17 -5.27 10.75
N ASP A 85 19.84 -6.45 11.28
CA ASP A 85 18.46 -6.90 11.43
C ASP A 85 17.61 -5.90 12.22
N ALA A 86 18.07 -5.46 13.39
CA ALA A 86 17.33 -4.52 14.22
C ALA A 86 17.09 -3.15 13.54
N ALA A 87 17.98 -2.73 12.65
CA ALA A 87 17.85 -1.48 11.92
C ALA A 87 16.88 -1.60 10.74
N LEU A 88 16.84 -2.75 10.08
CA LEU A 88 16.04 -2.97 8.86
C LEU A 88 14.66 -3.59 9.12
N ALA A 89 14.45 -4.27 10.23
CA ALA A 89 13.19 -4.96 10.53
C ALA A 89 11.96 -4.03 10.51
N PRO A 90 11.98 -2.80 11.08
CA PRO A 90 10.83 -1.91 11.02
C PRO A 90 10.45 -1.51 9.59
N ALA A 91 11.44 -1.15 8.74
CA ALA A 91 11.21 -0.80 7.35
C ALA A 91 10.67 -1.99 6.56
N THR A 92 11.24 -3.18 6.77
CA THR A 92 10.76 -4.42 6.14
C THR A 92 9.29 -4.69 6.45
N GLU A 93 8.83 -4.44 7.68
CA GLU A 93 7.42 -4.61 8.05
C GLU A 93 6.54 -3.56 7.39
N HIS A 94 6.99 -2.30 7.28
CA HIS A 94 6.25 -1.27 6.56
C HIS A 94 6.07 -1.64 5.08
N HIS A 95 7.09 -2.18 4.41
CA HIS A 95 6.96 -2.63 3.02
C HIS A 95 5.91 -3.74 2.84
N ARG A 96 5.76 -4.65 3.82
CA ARG A 96 4.68 -5.64 3.78
C ARG A 96 3.29 -5.01 3.89
N VAL A 97 3.15 -4.01 4.76
CA VAL A 97 1.89 -3.24 4.87
C VAL A 97 1.60 -2.48 3.58
N HIS A 98 2.63 -1.91 2.93
CA HIS A 98 2.48 -1.25 1.63
C HIS A 98 2.01 -2.23 0.54
N LEU A 99 2.57 -3.44 0.50
CA LEU A 99 2.13 -4.49 -0.42
C LEU A 99 0.65 -4.83 -0.25
N ASP A 100 0.18 -4.93 0.99
CA ASP A 100 -1.24 -5.18 1.28
C ASP A 100 -2.12 -4.00 0.86
N ALA A 101 -1.69 -2.76 1.09
CA ALA A 101 -2.41 -1.57 0.65
C ALA A 101 -2.50 -1.47 -0.88
N LEU A 102 -1.41 -1.79 -1.60
CA LEU A 102 -1.36 -1.79 -3.06
C LEU A 102 -2.15 -2.94 -3.70
N ALA A 103 -2.38 -4.04 -2.99
CA ALA A 103 -3.18 -5.16 -3.49
C ALA A 103 -4.64 -4.76 -3.76
N GLY A 104 -5.12 -3.66 -3.17
CA GLY A 104 -6.48 -3.18 -3.31
C GLY A 104 -7.49 -4.02 -2.52
N THR A 105 -8.77 -3.62 -2.58
CA THR A 105 -9.89 -4.31 -1.92
C THR A 105 -10.49 -5.43 -2.77
N ALA A 106 -9.96 -5.71 -3.95
CA ALA A 106 -10.46 -6.81 -4.79
C ALA A 106 -10.20 -8.15 -4.10
N PRO A 107 -11.18 -9.08 -4.10
CA PRO A 107 -10.97 -10.43 -3.62
C PRO A 107 -9.80 -11.04 -4.42
N ARG A 108 -8.69 -11.28 -3.75
CA ARG A 108 -7.54 -11.94 -4.36
C ARG A 108 -7.99 -13.33 -4.81
N PRO A 109 -7.93 -13.68 -6.10
CA PRO A 109 -8.04 -15.08 -6.47
C PRO A 109 -6.96 -15.80 -5.68
N ALA A 110 -7.33 -16.92 -5.03
CA ALA A 110 -6.37 -17.70 -4.25
C ALA A 110 -5.15 -17.94 -5.16
N SER A 111 -4.07 -17.24 -4.89
CA SER A 111 -2.84 -17.40 -5.63
C SER A 111 -2.39 -18.83 -5.39
N THR A 112 -2.53 -19.66 -6.41
CA THR A 112 -1.61 -20.77 -6.55
C THR A 112 -0.23 -20.11 -6.60
N ALA A 113 0.51 -20.24 -5.51
CA ALA A 113 1.85 -19.69 -5.39
C ALA A 113 2.72 -20.32 -6.50
N THR A 114 2.74 -19.64 -7.63
CA THR A 114 3.86 -19.77 -8.55
C THR A 114 4.99 -19.12 -7.78
N GLY A 115 5.95 -19.93 -7.36
CA GLY A 115 7.07 -19.49 -6.54
C GLY A 115 7.69 -18.24 -7.14
N PRO A 116 8.19 -17.31 -6.31
CA PRO A 116 8.77 -16.07 -6.79
C PRO A 116 9.82 -16.42 -7.84
N THR A 117 9.68 -15.85 -9.03
CA THR A 117 10.78 -15.79 -9.98
C THR A 117 11.77 -14.80 -9.37
N THR A 118 12.59 -15.32 -8.45
CA THR A 118 13.59 -14.53 -7.75
C THR A 118 14.65 -14.15 -8.78
N THR A 119 14.56 -12.98 -9.35
CA THR A 119 15.76 -12.30 -9.84
C THR A 119 16.65 -12.18 -8.59
N PRO A 120 17.89 -12.73 -8.61
CA PRO A 120 18.78 -12.56 -7.47
C PRO A 120 18.86 -11.07 -7.17
N PRO A 121 18.70 -10.64 -5.90
CA PRO A 121 18.90 -9.25 -5.55
C PRO A 121 20.31 -8.83 -6.03
N PRO A 122 20.51 -7.57 -6.44
CA PRO A 122 21.84 -7.06 -6.77
C PRO A 122 22.78 -7.41 -5.62
N GLY A 123 23.98 -7.89 -5.93
CA GLY A 123 24.88 -8.45 -4.94
C GLY A 123 25.07 -7.50 -3.76
N VAL A 124 24.73 -7.96 -2.57
CA VAL A 124 24.91 -7.17 -1.34
C VAL A 124 26.40 -6.96 -1.12
N PRO A 125 26.88 -5.71 -0.90
CA PRO A 125 28.26 -5.42 -0.60
C PRO A 125 28.82 -6.22 0.58
N ASP A 126 30.12 -6.54 0.54
CA ASP A 126 30.79 -7.27 1.62
C ASP A 126 31.00 -6.42 2.86
N ASP A 127 31.18 -5.13 2.67
CA ASP A 127 31.28 -4.13 3.74
C ASP A 127 29.89 -3.75 4.26
N GLN A 128 29.72 -3.81 5.59
CA GLN A 128 28.42 -3.56 6.22
C GLN A 128 27.94 -2.12 6.02
N ALA A 129 28.84 -1.14 6.08
CA ALA A 129 28.46 0.26 5.90
C ALA A 129 28.07 0.52 4.43
N ALA A 130 28.77 -0.08 3.48
CA ALA A 130 28.43 -0.02 2.06
C ALA A 130 27.09 -0.74 1.78
N ALA A 131 26.82 -1.87 2.45
CA ALA A 131 25.53 -2.55 2.33
C ALA A 131 24.36 -1.70 2.84
N LEU A 132 24.54 -1.05 3.99
CA LEU A 132 23.54 -0.13 4.54
C LEU A 132 23.35 1.10 3.64
N ALA A 133 24.43 1.63 3.05
CA ALA A 133 24.35 2.73 2.08
C ALA A 133 23.56 2.33 0.82
N ALA A 134 23.74 1.11 0.32
CA ALA A 134 22.99 0.60 -0.84
C ALA A 134 21.48 0.46 -0.53
N VAL A 135 21.12 -0.02 0.67
CA VAL A 135 19.71 -0.06 1.10
C VAL A 135 19.13 1.35 1.17
N ARG A 136 19.85 2.30 1.77
CA ARG A 136 19.41 3.69 1.87
C ARG A 136 19.21 4.34 0.50
N GLU A 137 20.08 4.06 -0.47
CA GLU A 137 19.95 4.56 -1.84
C GLU A 137 18.71 3.96 -2.51
N ALA A 138 18.47 2.66 -2.37
CA ALA A 138 17.30 1.99 -2.90
C ALA A 138 15.99 2.55 -2.32
N GLU A 139 15.93 2.85 -1.03
CA GLU A 139 14.78 3.52 -0.39
C GLU A 139 14.55 4.94 -0.96
N ALA A 140 15.62 5.71 -1.17
CA ALA A 140 15.52 7.06 -1.72
C ALA A 140 15.05 7.04 -3.18
N ASP A 141 15.53 6.10 -3.98
CA ASP A 141 15.12 5.91 -5.38
C ASP A 141 13.65 5.49 -5.45
N ALA A 142 13.22 4.55 -4.60
CA ALA A 142 11.84 4.11 -4.51
C ALA A 142 10.91 5.29 -4.15
N ALA A 143 11.28 6.12 -3.17
CA ALA A 143 10.51 7.31 -2.81
C ALA A 143 10.35 8.29 -3.99
N ALA A 144 11.40 8.48 -4.79
CA ALA A 144 11.33 9.31 -6.00
C ALA A 144 10.40 8.72 -7.06
N GLU A 145 10.45 7.40 -7.27
CA GLU A 145 9.54 6.70 -8.19
C GLU A 145 8.09 6.80 -7.74
N ARG A 146 7.79 6.66 -6.44
CA ARG A 146 6.43 6.83 -5.90
C ARG A 146 5.86 8.20 -6.17
N LEU A 147 6.67 9.25 -6.16
CA LEU A 147 6.22 10.59 -6.54
C LEU A 147 5.76 10.62 -8.01
N LEU A 148 6.51 9.99 -8.91
CA LEU A 148 6.13 9.91 -10.33
C LEU A 148 4.87 9.07 -10.53
N ASP A 149 4.75 7.95 -9.83
CA ASP A 149 3.57 7.10 -9.85
C ASP A 149 2.32 7.83 -9.32
N CYS A 150 2.47 8.61 -8.25
CA CYS A 150 1.41 9.45 -7.71
C CYS A 150 0.90 10.47 -8.74
N LEU A 151 1.81 11.09 -9.50
CA LEU A 151 1.47 12.05 -10.56
C LEU A 151 0.85 11.39 -11.79
N ALA A 152 1.19 10.13 -12.06
CA ALA A 152 0.65 9.35 -13.18
C ALA A 152 -0.70 8.71 -12.89
N SER A 153 -1.06 8.54 -11.60
CA SER A 153 -2.29 7.90 -11.17
C SER A 153 -3.53 8.75 -11.50
N THR A 154 -4.57 8.11 -12.01
CA THR A 154 -5.88 8.72 -12.27
C THR A 154 -6.85 8.52 -11.10
N ASP A 155 -6.65 7.50 -10.28
CA ASP A 155 -7.41 7.22 -9.06
C ASP A 155 -6.83 7.99 -7.88
N GLN A 156 -7.63 8.86 -7.28
CA GLN A 156 -7.21 9.68 -6.13
C GLN A 156 -6.88 8.84 -4.88
N GLY A 157 -7.55 7.71 -4.70
CA GLY A 157 -7.28 6.78 -3.61
C GLY A 157 -5.91 6.13 -3.76
N LEU A 158 -5.60 5.66 -4.98
CA LEU A 158 -4.29 5.12 -5.30
C LEU A 158 -3.20 6.19 -5.16
N ALA A 159 -3.42 7.40 -5.69
CA ALA A 159 -2.49 8.51 -5.55
C ALA A 159 -2.16 8.82 -4.08
N ALA A 160 -3.17 8.80 -3.19
CA ALA A 160 -2.96 9.00 -1.75
C ALA A 160 -2.14 7.86 -1.10
N VAL A 161 -2.38 6.61 -1.50
CA VAL A 161 -1.58 5.46 -1.05
C VAL A 161 -0.13 5.61 -1.51
N LEU A 162 0.11 5.89 -2.79
CA LEU A 162 1.45 6.07 -3.35
C LEU A 162 2.22 7.21 -2.69
N ALA A 163 1.54 8.34 -2.40
CA ALA A 163 2.14 9.44 -1.67
C ALA A 163 2.54 9.05 -0.23
N SER A 164 1.71 8.24 0.44
CA SER A 164 2.01 7.73 1.78
C SER A 164 3.19 6.76 1.78
N VAL A 165 3.23 5.85 0.79
CA VAL A 165 4.32 4.90 0.60
C VAL A 165 5.64 5.64 0.36
N GLY A 166 5.67 6.58 -0.61
CA GLY A 166 6.88 7.35 -0.90
C GLY A 166 7.37 8.20 0.29
N ALA A 167 6.45 8.72 1.11
CA ALA A 167 6.82 9.41 2.33
C ALA A 167 7.46 8.48 3.37
N ALA A 168 7.00 7.23 3.48
CA ALA A 168 7.59 6.22 4.36
C ALA A 168 8.99 5.81 3.87
N GLU A 169 9.17 5.53 2.58
CA GLU A 169 10.46 5.20 1.96
C GLU A 169 11.49 6.32 2.18
N ALA A 170 11.09 7.59 1.97
CA ALA A 170 11.94 8.74 2.26
C ALA A 170 12.34 8.84 3.75
N ALA A 171 11.41 8.49 4.65
CA ALA A 171 11.70 8.44 6.08
C ALA A 171 12.65 7.29 6.44
N HIS A 172 12.52 6.10 5.81
CA HIS A 172 13.46 5.00 5.98
C HIS A 172 14.88 5.41 5.54
N ALA A 173 15.02 5.99 4.34
CA ALA A 173 16.30 6.49 3.86
C ALA A 173 16.95 7.49 4.84
N ALA A 174 16.15 8.42 5.41
CA ALA A 174 16.64 9.40 6.37
C ALA A 174 17.05 8.77 7.71
N LEU A 175 16.28 7.81 8.23
CA LEU A 175 16.60 7.10 9.48
C LEU A 175 17.86 6.27 9.34
N LEU A 176 18.05 5.58 8.21
CA LEU A 176 19.25 4.80 7.93
C LEU A 176 20.51 5.68 7.74
N ALA A 177 20.34 6.95 7.38
CA ALA A 177 21.44 7.92 7.32
C ALA A 177 21.89 8.41 8.70
N GLY A 178 20.99 8.48 9.69
CA GLY A 178 21.27 8.97 11.03
C GLY A 178 21.81 7.91 12.00
N GLY A 179 21.78 6.63 11.64
CA GLY A 179 22.21 5.51 12.47
C GLY A 179 23.60 4.95 12.17
N ALA A 180 24.38 5.61 11.30
CA ALA A 180 25.72 5.19 10.89
C ALA A 180 26.82 5.84 11.75
#